data_6caa28a2301fd523dc402bfe06a599eb
#
_entry.id   6caa28a2301fd523dc402bfe06a599eb
#
_cell.length_a   1.000
_cell.length_b   1.000
_cell.length_c   1.000
_cell.angle_alpha   90.00
_cell.angle_beta   90.00
_cell.angle_gamma   90.00
#
_symmetry.space_group_name_H-M   'P 1'
#
loop_
_entity.id
_entity.type
_entity.pdbx_description
1 polymer ?
#
loop_
_entity_poly.entity_id
_entity_poly.type
_entity_poly.pdbx_seq_one_letter_code
_entity_poly.pdbx_strand_id
1 'polypeptide(L)'
;MKIKRQIVVFDAPDLAAESTFWAGLLGGTVVADDDWHSVLVDGVWQLGVQLAPNHVPPDWPDGTPQQIHLDLHVDDLKAAHEEAISLGARLLKPADDLEAAEGFQVYADLAGHPFCLCWG
;
A
#
# COMPACT_ATOMS: atom_id res chain seq x y z
N MET A 1 -4.11 12.21 26.30
CA MET A 1 -2.85 11.62 25.82
C MET A 1 -2.27 12.52 24.74
N LYS A 2 -0.96 12.56 24.61
CA LYS A 2 -0.28 13.37 23.59
C LYS A 2 0.47 12.44 22.65
N ILE A 3 -0.02 12.30 21.41
CA ILE A 3 0.59 11.46 20.39
C ILE A 3 1.57 12.31 19.58
N LYS A 4 2.84 11.93 19.56
CA LYS A 4 3.88 12.64 18.81
C LYS A 4 3.91 12.23 17.34
N ARG A 5 3.56 10.98 17.04
CA ARG A 5 3.64 10.43 15.69
C ARG A 5 2.75 9.20 15.58
N GLN A 6 2.11 9.04 14.43
CA GLN A 6 1.33 7.86 14.11
C GLN A 6 1.91 7.25 12.83
N ILE A 7 2.32 5.98 12.89
CA ILE A 7 2.91 5.26 11.75
C ILE A 7 2.10 4.00 11.51
N VAL A 8 1.66 3.83 10.26
CA VAL A 8 1.08 2.56 9.81
C VAL A 8 2.23 1.60 9.50
N VAL A 9 2.14 0.38 10.00
CA VAL A 9 3.15 -0.65 9.81
C VAL A 9 2.55 -1.83 9.07
N PHE A 10 3.22 -2.26 8.00
CA PHE A 10 2.86 -3.46 7.24
C PHE A 10 3.77 -4.61 7.64
N ASP A 11 3.19 -5.74 8.00
CA ASP A 11 3.92 -6.99 8.17
C ASP A 11 4.22 -7.60 6.80
N ALA A 12 5.44 -8.04 6.59
CA ALA A 12 5.84 -8.64 5.32
C ALA A 12 6.91 -9.73 5.52
N PRO A 13 6.85 -10.82 4.75
CA PRO A 13 7.88 -11.84 4.78
C PRO A 13 9.16 -11.41 4.04
N ASP A 14 9.04 -10.49 3.09
CA ASP A 14 10.14 -9.92 2.32
C ASP A 14 10.14 -8.39 2.49
N LEU A 15 10.99 -7.91 3.41
CA LEU A 15 11.10 -6.49 3.72
C LEU A 15 11.44 -5.63 2.51
N ALA A 16 12.43 -6.06 1.73
CA ALA A 16 12.93 -5.29 0.60
C ALA A 16 11.87 -5.14 -0.50
N ALA A 17 11.16 -6.21 -0.81
CA ALA A 17 10.08 -6.19 -1.81
C ALA A 17 8.96 -5.23 -1.38
N GLU A 18 8.48 -5.35 -0.15
CA GLU A 18 7.39 -4.52 0.36
C GLU A 18 7.78 -3.05 0.48
N SER A 19 8.93 -2.76 1.08
CA SER A 19 9.38 -1.37 1.27
C SER A 19 9.70 -0.68 -0.05
N THR A 20 10.27 -1.40 -1.02
CA THR A 20 10.56 -0.86 -2.36
C THR A 20 9.27 -0.53 -3.11
N PHE A 21 8.26 -1.39 -3.01
CA PHE A 21 6.95 -1.12 -3.59
C PHE A 21 6.35 0.18 -3.04
N TRP A 22 6.28 0.32 -1.72
CA TRP A 22 5.65 1.50 -1.10
C TRP A 22 6.47 2.76 -1.31
N ALA A 23 7.81 2.69 -1.26
CA ALA A 23 8.66 3.83 -1.59
C ALA A 23 8.46 4.26 -3.04
N GLY A 24 8.36 3.32 -3.98
CA GLY A 24 8.08 3.61 -5.38
C GLY A 24 6.73 4.28 -5.58
N LEU A 25 5.68 3.73 -4.97
CA LEU A 25 4.33 4.24 -5.11
C LEU A 25 4.17 5.65 -4.50
N LEU A 26 4.76 5.88 -3.33
CA LEU A 26 4.65 7.16 -2.61
C LEU A 26 5.69 8.20 -3.06
N GLY A 27 6.64 7.82 -3.92
CA GLY A 27 7.71 8.72 -4.33
C GLY A 27 8.72 9.00 -3.23
N GLY A 28 9.01 7.98 -2.41
CA GLY A 28 9.85 8.10 -1.24
C GLY A 28 11.14 7.29 -1.31
N THR A 29 11.79 7.17 -0.17
CA THR A 29 13.04 6.44 0.03
C THR A 29 12.92 5.45 1.17
N VAL A 30 13.77 4.43 1.18
CA VAL A 30 13.79 3.39 2.22
C VAL A 30 15.01 3.57 3.12
N VAL A 31 14.79 3.50 4.44
CA VAL A 31 15.85 3.32 5.44
C VAL A 31 15.74 1.89 5.94
N ALA A 32 16.75 1.07 5.63
CA ALA A 32 16.71 -0.37 5.83
C ALA A 32 17.50 -0.80 7.06
N ASP A 33 16.89 -1.63 7.90
CA ASP A 33 17.52 -2.39 8.98
C ASP A 33 17.27 -3.89 8.78
N ASP A 34 17.75 -4.73 9.69
CA ASP A 34 17.70 -6.20 9.52
C ASP A 34 16.27 -6.75 9.55
N ASP A 35 15.40 -6.19 10.40
CA ASP A 35 14.04 -6.68 10.63
C ASP A 35 12.96 -5.59 10.45
N TRP A 36 13.38 -4.40 10.01
CA TRP A 36 12.52 -3.24 9.86
C TRP A 36 12.99 -2.33 8.74
N HIS A 37 12.07 -1.90 7.89
CA HIS A 37 12.33 -0.84 6.91
C HIS A 37 11.39 0.34 7.15
N SER A 38 11.90 1.55 7.10
CA SER A 38 11.09 2.78 7.13
C SER A 38 10.98 3.35 5.72
N VAL A 39 9.80 3.85 5.38
CA VAL A 39 9.58 4.59 4.12
C VAL A 39 9.39 6.05 4.45
N LEU A 40 10.24 6.90 3.88
CA LEU A 40 10.22 8.35 4.05
C LEU A 40 9.83 9.02 2.74
N VAL A 41 8.98 10.04 2.83
CA VAL A 41 8.60 10.88 1.70
C VAL A 41 8.97 12.32 2.06
N ASP A 42 9.79 12.95 1.23
CA ASP A 42 10.34 14.29 1.49
C ASP A 42 10.97 14.40 2.90
N GLY A 43 11.68 13.35 3.31
CA GLY A 43 12.33 13.27 4.61
C GLY A 43 11.41 13.01 5.80
N VAL A 44 10.10 12.85 5.56
CA VAL A 44 9.11 12.56 6.61
C VAL A 44 8.79 11.07 6.63
N TRP A 45 8.86 10.46 7.81
CA TRP A 45 8.53 9.05 7.98
C TRP A 45 7.02 8.82 7.79
N GLN A 46 6.66 8.09 6.74
CA GLN A 46 5.26 7.84 6.33
C GLN A 46 4.73 6.49 6.81
N LEU A 47 5.52 5.44 6.65
CA LEU A 47 5.11 4.10 7.08
C LEU A 47 6.32 3.24 7.40
N GLY A 48 6.06 2.11 8.05
CA GLY A 48 7.06 1.10 8.35
C GLY A 48 6.70 -0.24 7.74
N VAL A 49 7.70 -1.08 7.54
CA VAL A 49 7.54 -2.47 7.16
C VAL A 49 8.30 -3.31 8.19
N GLN A 50 7.60 -4.26 8.81
CA GLN A 50 8.17 -5.14 9.82
C GLN A 50 8.33 -6.55 9.26
N LEU A 51 9.48 -7.16 9.51
CA LEU A 51 9.70 -8.55 9.11
C LEU A 51 8.75 -9.48 9.86
N ALA A 52 7.95 -10.22 9.11
CA ALA A 52 7.01 -11.19 9.62
C ALA A 52 7.09 -12.46 8.76
N PRO A 53 8.05 -13.39 9.07
CA PRO A 53 8.28 -14.56 8.22
C PRO A 53 7.06 -15.47 8.06
N ASN A 54 6.15 -15.45 9.03
CA ASN A 54 4.92 -16.27 9.02
C ASN A 54 3.68 -15.46 8.60
N HIS A 55 3.86 -14.30 7.98
CA HIS A 55 2.76 -13.48 7.51
C HIS A 55 1.85 -14.26 6.56
N VAL A 56 0.54 -14.21 6.84
CA VAL A 56 -0.50 -14.76 5.98
C VAL A 56 -1.33 -13.58 5.47
N PRO A 57 -1.32 -13.29 4.16
CA PRO A 57 -2.10 -12.19 3.62
C PRO A 57 -3.61 -12.49 3.72
N PRO A 58 -4.46 -11.45 3.80
CA PRO A 58 -5.89 -11.66 3.65
C PRO A 58 -6.22 -12.17 2.25
N ASP A 59 -7.32 -12.86 2.11
CA ASP A 59 -7.86 -13.31 0.83
C ASP A 59 -9.15 -12.54 0.55
N TRP A 60 -8.99 -11.30 0.19
CA TRP A 60 -10.06 -10.36 -0.06
C TRP A 60 -10.36 -10.28 -1.57
N PRO A 61 -11.62 -10.17 -2.01
CA PRO A 61 -12.83 -9.96 -1.21
C PRO A 61 -13.55 -11.24 -0.76
N ASP A 62 -13.23 -12.42 -1.29
CA ASP A 62 -14.09 -13.60 -1.16
C ASP A 62 -13.66 -14.58 -0.07
N GLY A 63 -12.47 -14.43 0.48
CA GLY A 63 -11.91 -15.28 1.50
C GLY A 63 -11.79 -14.58 2.86
N THR A 64 -10.59 -14.63 3.45
CA THR A 64 -10.30 -13.98 4.73
C THR A 64 -10.39 -12.47 4.62
N PRO A 65 -11.16 -11.78 5.48
CA PRO A 65 -11.34 -10.33 5.35
C PRO A 65 -10.06 -9.56 5.66
N GLN A 66 -9.93 -8.40 5.02
CA GLN A 66 -8.94 -7.41 5.43
C GLN A 66 -9.33 -6.77 6.77
N GLN A 67 -8.35 -6.38 7.57
CA GLN A 67 -8.60 -5.74 8.86
C GLN A 67 -8.56 -4.21 8.74
N ILE A 68 -7.59 -3.71 7.99
CA ILE A 68 -7.47 -2.29 7.65
C ILE A 68 -6.94 -2.17 6.23
N HIS A 69 -7.10 -1.01 5.62
CA HIS A 69 -6.50 -0.69 4.31
C HIS A 69 -6.20 0.80 4.21
N LEU A 70 -5.36 1.18 3.27
CA LEU A 70 -5.09 2.58 2.94
C LEU A 70 -5.93 2.99 1.74
N ASP A 71 -6.48 4.20 1.79
CA ASP A 71 -7.06 4.88 0.64
C ASP A 71 -6.08 5.97 0.17
N LEU A 72 -5.62 5.85 -1.06
CA LEU A 72 -4.77 6.84 -1.70
C LEU A 72 -5.61 7.63 -2.70
N HIS A 73 -5.87 8.88 -2.38
CA HIS A 73 -6.61 9.77 -3.28
C HIS A 73 -5.67 10.33 -4.33
N VAL A 74 -5.98 10.08 -5.60
CA VAL A 74 -5.13 10.44 -6.73
C VAL A 74 -5.87 11.36 -7.70
N ASP A 75 -5.13 12.19 -8.43
CA ASP A 75 -5.71 13.10 -9.42
C ASP A 75 -6.01 12.39 -10.75
N ASP A 76 -5.19 11.39 -11.11
CA ASP A 76 -5.29 10.66 -12.37
C ASP A 76 -5.26 9.15 -12.09
N LEU A 77 -6.44 8.53 -12.07
CA LEU A 77 -6.54 7.09 -11.79
C LEU A 77 -5.80 6.25 -12.81
N LYS A 78 -5.91 6.58 -14.11
CA LYS A 78 -5.27 5.78 -15.16
C LYS A 78 -3.76 5.74 -14.98
N ALA A 79 -3.14 6.89 -14.75
CA ALA A 79 -1.70 6.99 -14.51
C ALA A 79 -1.30 6.27 -13.20
N ALA A 80 -2.07 6.45 -12.14
CA ALA A 80 -1.82 5.79 -10.85
C ALA A 80 -1.96 4.27 -10.97
N HIS A 81 -2.96 3.79 -11.70
CA HIS A 81 -3.14 2.37 -11.96
C HIS A 81 -1.93 1.78 -12.70
N GLU A 82 -1.49 2.41 -13.78
CA GLU A 82 -0.33 1.95 -14.56
C GLU A 82 0.93 1.90 -13.70
N GLU A 83 1.14 2.91 -12.86
CA GLU A 83 2.28 2.95 -11.94
C GLU A 83 2.21 1.84 -10.89
N ALA A 84 1.06 1.66 -10.24
CA ALA A 84 0.87 0.61 -9.24
C ALA A 84 1.13 -0.79 -9.82
N ILE A 85 0.58 -1.08 -10.99
CA ILE A 85 0.79 -2.37 -11.67
C ILE A 85 2.28 -2.55 -12.04
N SER A 86 2.94 -1.51 -12.52
CA SER A 86 4.37 -1.57 -12.87
C SER A 86 5.26 -1.85 -11.66
N LEU A 87 4.84 -1.44 -10.47
CA LEU A 87 5.55 -1.68 -9.21
C LEU A 87 5.23 -3.06 -8.61
N GLY A 88 4.27 -3.79 -9.16
CA GLY A 88 3.92 -5.14 -8.75
C GLY A 88 2.59 -5.30 -8.04
N ALA A 89 1.78 -4.26 -7.94
CA ALA A 89 0.43 -4.36 -7.38
C ALA A 89 -0.45 -5.26 -8.25
N ARG A 90 -1.41 -5.90 -7.61
CA ARG A 90 -2.40 -6.75 -8.28
C ARG A 90 -3.79 -6.14 -8.09
N LEU A 91 -4.54 -5.97 -9.18
CA LEU A 91 -5.91 -5.47 -9.09
C LEU A 91 -6.82 -6.56 -8.51
N LEU A 92 -7.50 -6.25 -7.39
CA LEU A 92 -8.45 -7.14 -6.72
C LEU A 92 -9.90 -6.85 -7.10
N LYS A 93 -10.26 -5.56 -7.18
CA LYS A 93 -11.60 -5.13 -7.53
C LYS A 93 -11.54 -3.89 -8.41
N PRO A 94 -11.95 -3.99 -9.69
CA PRO A 94 -12.06 -2.83 -10.56
C PRO A 94 -13.22 -1.92 -10.14
N ALA A 95 -13.17 -0.67 -10.58
CA ALA A 95 -14.25 0.28 -10.36
C ALA A 95 -15.54 -0.18 -11.06
N ASP A 96 -16.67 0.15 -10.46
CA ASP A 96 -17.98 -0.12 -11.06
C ASP A 96 -18.18 0.71 -12.34
N ASP A 97 -17.73 1.97 -12.33
CA ASP A 97 -17.84 2.90 -13.46
C ASP A 97 -16.62 3.85 -13.46
N LEU A 98 -15.71 3.65 -14.40
CA LEU A 98 -14.52 4.50 -14.55
C LEU A 98 -14.84 5.93 -15.01
N GLU A 99 -16.02 6.17 -15.55
CA GLU A 99 -16.46 7.49 -16.02
C GLU A 99 -17.19 8.28 -14.92
N ALA A 100 -17.44 7.67 -13.77
CA ALA A 100 -18.08 8.34 -12.65
C ALA A 100 -17.21 9.49 -12.12
N ALA A 101 -17.87 10.50 -11.52
CA ALA A 101 -17.16 11.66 -10.95
C ALA A 101 -16.28 11.27 -9.77
N GLU A 102 -16.61 10.19 -9.06
CA GLU A 102 -15.84 9.66 -7.94
C GLU A 102 -15.91 8.14 -7.95
N GLY A 103 -14.91 7.50 -7.36
CA GLY A 103 -14.87 6.06 -7.25
C GLY A 103 -13.56 5.57 -6.67
N PHE A 104 -13.37 4.24 -6.71
CA PHE A 104 -12.18 3.59 -6.21
C PHE A 104 -11.93 2.26 -6.91
N GLN A 105 -10.69 1.82 -6.88
CA GLN A 105 -10.28 0.46 -7.22
C GLN A 105 -9.45 -0.12 -6.10
N VAL A 106 -9.55 -1.43 -5.88
CA VAL A 106 -8.84 -2.12 -4.81
C VAL A 106 -7.72 -2.98 -5.39
N TYR A 107 -6.55 -2.88 -4.78
CA TYR A 107 -5.32 -3.58 -5.18
C TYR A 107 -4.73 -4.33 -3.99
N ALA A 108 -3.89 -5.31 -4.27
CA ALA A 108 -3.00 -5.90 -3.26
C ALA A 108 -1.58 -5.39 -3.50
N ASP A 109 -0.87 -5.07 -2.42
CA ASP A 109 0.56 -4.83 -2.47
C ASP A 109 1.34 -6.16 -2.55
N LEU A 110 2.67 -6.13 -2.48
CA LEU A 110 3.48 -7.34 -2.67
C LEU A 110 3.33 -8.36 -1.52
N ALA A 111 2.99 -7.90 -0.32
CA ALA A 111 2.70 -8.78 0.82
C ALA A 111 1.23 -9.20 0.89
N GLY A 112 0.39 -8.72 -0.04
CA GLY A 112 -1.02 -9.04 -0.15
C GLY A 112 -1.95 -8.12 0.64
N HIS A 113 -1.44 -7.00 1.19
CA HIS A 113 -2.29 -6.03 1.89
C HIS A 113 -3.16 -5.27 0.89
N PRO A 114 -4.48 -5.24 1.07
CA PRO A 114 -5.35 -4.44 0.22
C PRO A 114 -5.14 -2.93 0.44
N PHE A 115 -5.18 -2.18 -0.65
CA PHE A 115 -5.24 -0.72 -0.63
C PHE A 115 -6.08 -0.23 -1.81
N CYS A 116 -6.59 0.99 -1.70
CA CYS A 116 -7.42 1.59 -2.72
C CYS A 116 -6.73 2.76 -3.40
N LEU A 117 -6.95 2.89 -4.70
CA LEU A 117 -6.74 4.13 -5.42
C LEU A 117 -8.12 4.75 -5.64
N CYS A 118 -8.30 5.97 -5.14
CA CYS A 118 -9.57 6.68 -5.13
C CYS A 118 -9.47 7.96 -5.95
N TRP A 119 -10.60 8.38 -6.54
CA TRP A 119 -10.70 9.67 -7.24
C TRP A 119 -12.04 10.34 -6.93
N GLY A 120 -12.09 11.69 -7.14
CA GLY A 120 -13.27 12.48 -6.86
C GLY A 120 -13.10 13.60 -5.89
#